data_bbe4f17e3d8eab2c6b2889fd94f6f3bc
#
_entry.id   bbe4f17e3d8eab2c6b2889fd94f6f3bc
#
_cell.length_a   1.000
_cell.length_b   1.000
_cell.length_c   1.000
_cell.angle_alpha   90.00
_cell.angle_beta   90.00
_cell.angle_gamma   90.00
#
_symmetry.space_group_name_H-M   'P 1'
#
loop_
_entity.id
_entity.type
_entity.pdbx_description
1 polymer ?
#
loop_
_entity_poly.entity_id
_entity_poly.type
_entity_poly.pdbx_seq_one_letter_code
_entity_poly.pdbx_strand_id
1 'polypeptide(L)'
;MKKIYFILLILFLNISYGLYRFYEYKEFKGDYELLNNKYIELRERLNIEIEDKNEEGYINYDDKVIKSNSFFISMIYEISNISGLKLVSTSEFVPKDSDGEYTLNYIVFRFEGNMKMFYNFLYLIFNANYYIDTSRTEIRMDGRWFDISLGYLKGG
;
A
#
# COMPACT_ATOMS: atom_id res chain seq x y z
N MET A 1 25.05 -35.61 -35.13
CA MET A 1 25.34 -34.18 -34.97
C MET A 1 24.08 -33.36 -34.63
N LYS A 2 22.98 -33.43 -35.41
CA LYS A 2 21.76 -32.60 -35.17
C LYS A 2 21.15 -32.72 -33.74
N LYS A 3 21.17 -33.90 -33.12
CA LYS A 3 20.65 -34.11 -31.76
C LYS A 3 21.44 -33.40 -30.67
N ILE A 4 22.77 -33.28 -30.85
CA ILE A 4 23.64 -32.59 -29.88
C ILE A 4 23.38 -31.07 -29.89
N TYR A 5 23.20 -30.49 -31.08
CA TYR A 5 22.84 -29.07 -31.20
C TYR A 5 21.50 -28.72 -30.58
N PHE A 6 20.52 -29.63 -30.70
CA PHE A 6 19.21 -29.44 -30.08
C PHE A 6 19.27 -29.48 -28.55
N ILE A 7 20.06 -30.39 -27.96
CA ILE A 7 20.27 -30.44 -26.51
C ILE A 7 20.99 -29.19 -26.02
N LEU A 8 22.04 -28.74 -26.73
CA LEU A 8 22.75 -27.50 -26.39
C LEU A 8 21.84 -26.26 -26.47
N LEU A 9 20.94 -26.19 -27.44
CA LEU A 9 19.96 -25.11 -27.58
C LEU A 9 19.01 -25.05 -26.37
N ILE A 10 18.46 -26.21 -25.96
CA ILE A 10 17.59 -26.29 -24.80
C ILE A 10 18.32 -25.85 -23.53
N LEU A 11 19.57 -26.30 -23.37
CA LEU A 11 20.39 -25.96 -22.21
C LEU A 11 20.68 -24.45 -22.15
N PHE A 12 20.98 -23.85 -23.30
CA PHE A 12 21.19 -22.39 -23.42
C PHE A 12 19.93 -21.61 -23.09
N LEU A 13 18.75 -22.03 -23.56
CA LEU A 13 17.47 -21.39 -23.25
C LEU A 13 17.15 -21.45 -21.75
N ASN A 14 17.40 -22.59 -21.10
CA ASN A 14 17.19 -22.74 -19.66
C ASN A 14 18.12 -21.82 -18.84
N ILE A 15 19.39 -21.74 -19.24
CA ILE A 15 20.36 -20.85 -18.56
C ILE A 15 19.92 -19.38 -18.74
N SER A 16 19.54 -18.99 -19.96
CA SER A 16 19.11 -17.63 -20.27
C SER A 16 17.84 -17.25 -19.48
N TYR A 17 16.88 -18.18 -19.36
CA TYR A 17 15.68 -17.99 -18.54
C TYR A 17 16.03 -17.88 -17.04
N GLY A 18 16.92 -18.72 -16.54
CA GLY A 18 17.38 -18.65 -15.15
C GLY A 18 18.07 -17.32 -14.82
N LEU A 19 18.92 -16.83 -15.72
CA LEU A 19 19.55 -15.51 -15.57
C LEU A 19 18.52 -14.37 -15.59
N TYR A 20 17.57 -14.41 -16.52
CA TYR A 20 16.48 -13.42 -16.57
C TYR A 20 15.70 -13.35 -15.26
N ARG A 21 15.28 -14.51 -14.72
CA ARG A 21 14.59 -14.61 -13.43
C ARG A 21 15.44 -14.12 -12.26
N PHE A 22 16.72 -14.38 -12.28
CA PHE A 22 17.64 -13.88 -11.25
C PHE A 22 17.74 -12.35 -11.27
N TYR A 23 17.81 -11.73 -12.45
CA TYR A 23 17.83 -10.28 -12.57
C TYR A 23 16.50 -9.65 -12.10
N GLU A 24 15.38 -10.21 -12.51
CA GLU A 24 14.05 -9.78 -12.09
C GLU A 24 13.89 -9.85 -10.55
N TYR A 25 14.36 -10.95 -9.95
CA TYR A 25 14.35 -11.11 -8.49
C TYR A 25 15.24 -10.08 -7.78
N LYS A 26 16.43 -9.81 -8.31
CA LYS A 26 17.34 -8.82 -7.73
C LYS A 26 16.78 -7.40 -7.80
N GLU A 27 16.15 -7.05 -8.91
CA GLU A 27 15.45 -5.77 -9.06
C GLU A 27 14.31 -5.63 -8.07
N PHE A 28 13.46 -6.65 -7.96
CA PHE A 28 12.37 -6.69 -7.00
C PHE A 28 12.85 -6.54 -5.55
N LYS A 29 13.94 -7.22 -5.18
CA LYS A 29 14.52 -7.10 -3.84
C LYS A 29 15.02 -5.68 -3.57
N GLY A 30 15.69 -5.04 -4.52
CA GLY A 30 16.14 -3.66 -4.38
C GLY A 30 14.97 -2.68 -4.20
N ASP A 31 13.90 -2.87 -4.96
CA ASP A 31 12.68 -2.06 -4.84
C ASP A 31 12.00 -2.25 -3.49
N TYR A 32 11.98 -3.48 -2.97
CA TYR A 32 11.43 -3.77 -1.65
C TYR A 32 12.21 -3.07 -0.53
N GLU A 33 13.56 -3.12 -0.59
CA GLU A 33 14.42 -2.42 0.39
C GLU A 33 14.20 -0.90 0.33
N LEU A 34 14.11 -0.32 -0.86
CA LEU A 34 13.81 1.10 -1.05
C LEU A 34 12.44 1.48 -0.47
N LEU A 35 11.42 0.66 -0.72
CA LEU A 35 10.07 0.88 -0.21
C LEU A 35 10.05 0.80 1.33
N ASN A 36 10.73 -0.18 1.90
CA ASN A 36 10.81 -0.34 3.35
C ASN A 36 11.50 0.86 4.02
N ASN A 37 12.56 1.40 3.42
CA ASN A 37 13.23 2.60 3.93
C ASN A 37 12.30 3.83 3.86
N LYS A 38 11.56 4.00 2.76
CA LYS A 38 10.55 5.05 2.64
C LYS A 38 9.41 4.90 3.64
N TYR A 39 9.02 3.66 3.94
CA TYR A 39 8.02 3.37 4.97
C TYR A 39 8.51 3.80 6.36
N ILE A 40 9.78 3.49 6.71
CA ILE A 40 10.38 3.91 7.97
C ILE A 40 10.40 5.45 8.07
N GLU A 41 10.84 6.14 7.01
CA GLU A 41 10.86 7.60 6.95
C GLU A 41 9.44 8.20 7.13
N LEU A 42 8.43 7.62 6.44
CA LEU A 42 7.04 8.06 6.58
C LEU A 42 6.54 7.89 8.01
N ARG A 43 6.86 6.75 8.63
CA ARG A 43 6.49 6.43 10.00
C ARG A 43 7.09 7.44 11.00
N GLU A 44 8.36 7.80 10.82
CA GLU A 44 9.01 8.82 11.64
C GLU A 44 8.35 10.21 11.48
N ARG A 45 8.06 10.60 10.23
CA ARG A 45 7.39 11.88 9.93
C ARG A 45 5.98 11.98 10.52
N LEU A 46 5.26 10.89 10.57
CA LEU A 46 3.89 10.84 11.11
C LEU A 46 3.86 10.69 12.64
N ASN A 47 5.03 10.75 13.33
CA ASN A 47 5.15 10.52 14.78
C ASN A 47 4.50 9.20 15.23
N ILE A 48 4.59 8.18 14.41
CA ILE A 48 4.08 6.87 14.74
C ILE A 48 5.12 6.20 15.64
N GLU A 49 5.10 6.52 16.93
CA GLU A 49 5.76 5.71 17.94
C GLU A 49 5.05 4.36 18.02
N ILE A 50 5.65 3.34 17.41
CA ILE A 50 5.32 1.98 17.81
C ILE A 50 6.07 1.74 19.09
N GLU A 51 5.41 1.97 20.23
CA GLU A 51 5.77 1.21 21.41
C GLU A 51 5.57 -0.27 21.05
N ASP A 52 6.68 -1.00 20.98
CA ASP A 52 6.72 -2.46 20.98
C ASP A 52 6.14 -2.95 22.33
N LYS A 53 4.84 -2.74 22.51
CA LYS A 53 4.09 -3.37 23.58
C LYS A 53 3.72 -4.77 23.12
N ASN A 54 4.63 -5.70 23.39
CA ASN A 54 4.31 -7.10 23.62
C ASN A 54 3.35 -7.18 24.81
N GLU A 55 2.10 -6.79 24.63
CA GLU A 55 1.02 -7.06 25.56
C GLU A 55 -0.17 -7.62 24.78
N GLU A 56 -0.44 -8.87 25.06
CA GLU A 56 -1.60 -9.60 24.62
C GLU A 56 -2.90 -8.81 24.88
N GLY A 57 -3.65 -8.54 23.85
CA GLY A 57 -5.09 -8.69 23.97
C GLY A 57 -5.97 -7.45 24.07
N TYR A 58 -5.49 -6.22 24.10
CA TYR A 58 -6.37 -5.05 23.96
C TYR A 58 -5.84 -4.09 22.90
N ILE A 59 -6.49 -4.07 21.74
CA ILE A 59 -6.27 -3.01 20.76
C ILE A 59 -6.83 -1.73 21.37
N ASN A 60 -5.94 -0.84 21.85
CA ASN A 60 -6.37 0.50 22.24
C ASN A 60 -6.69 1.26 20.94
N TYR A 61 -7.97 1.42 20.66
CA TYR A 61 -8.43 2.12 19.46
C TYR A 61 -8.05 3.60 19.46
N ASP A 62 -7.87 4.22 20.63
CA ASP A 62 -7.57 5.64 20.77
C ASP A 62 -6.29 6.07 20.06
N ASP A 63 -5.26 5.20 20.06
CA ASP A 63 -3.99 5.47 19.39
C ASP A 63 -4.04 5.30 17.87
N LYS A 64 -5.08 4.62 17.36
CA LYS A 64 -5.26 4.31 15.93
C LYS A 64 -6.32 5.16 15.26
N VAL A 65 -6.96 6.02 16.01
CA VAL A 65 -8.05 6.88 15.55
C VAL A 65 -7.49 8.09 14.82
N ILE A 66 -8.10 8.41 13.70
CA ILE A 66 -7.75 9.57 12.89
C ILE A 66 -8.46 10.82 13.42
N LYS A 67 -7.68 11.84 13.78
CA LYS A 67 -8.20 13.06 14.43
C LYS A 67 -9.06 13.93 13.50
N SER A 68 -8.80 13.90 12.19
CA SER A 68 -9.55 14.73 11.24
C SER A 68 -9.52 14.14 9.83
N ASN A 69 -10.54 14.49 9.04
CA ASN A 69 -10.61 14.11 7.63
C ASN A 69 -9.42 14.68 6.83
N SER A 70 -9.02 15.92 7.13
CA SER A 70 -7.88 16.57 6.48
C SER A 70 -6.58 15.83 6.75
N PHE A 71 -6.38 15.35 7.97
CA PHE A 71 -5.23 14.53 8.32
C PHE A 71 -5.21 13.23 7.51
N PHE A 72 -6.36 12.53 7.42
CA PHE A 72 -6.45 11.30 6.63
C PHE A 72 -6.13 11.54 5.15
N ILE A 73 -6.71 12.57 4.55
CA ILE A 73 -6.44 12.91 3.14
C ILE A 73 -4.95 13.24 2.94
N SER A 74 -4.33 14.01 3.85
CA SER A 74 -2.91 14.33 3.77
C SER A 74 -2.01 13.09 3.88
N MET A 75 -2.34 12.18 4.79
CA MET A 75 -1.64 10.90 4.94
C MET A 75 -1.72 10.07 3.66
N ILE A 76 -2.91 9.93 3.08
CA ILE A 76 -3.09 9.19 1.82
C ILE A 76 -2.33 9.86 0.66
N TYR A 77 -2.33 11.19 0.61
CA TYR A 77 -1.55 11.94 -0.37
C TYR A 77 -0.03 11.68 -0.24
N GLU A 78 0.51 11.68 0.97
CA GLU A 78 1.93 11.38 1.19
C GLU A 78 2.27 9.95 0.82
N ILE A 79 1.45 8.97 1.25
CA ILE A 79 1.64 7.56 0.89
C ILE A 79 1.59 7.37 -0.63
N SER A 80 0.67 8.04 -1.31
CA SER A 80 0.57 7.97 -2.76
C SER A 80 1.82 8.51 -3.45
N ASN A 81 2.35 9.64 -3.00
CA ASN A 81 3.60 10.20 -3.53
C ASN A 81 4.80 9.27 -3.32
N ILE A 82 4.93 8.67 -2.13
CA ILE A 82 6.01 7.72 -1.82
C ILE A 82 5.92 6.48 -2.71
N SER A 83 4.72 5.99 -2.97
CA SER A 83 4.49 4.84 -3.85
C SER A 83 4.66 5.16 -5.35
N GLY A 84 4.75 6.44 -5.68
CA GLY A 84 4.83 6.95 -7.06
C GLY A 84 3.48 7.14 -7.75
N LEU A 85 2.36 6.92 -7.03
CA LEU A 85 1.02 7.21 -7.53
C LEU A 85 0.74 8.72 -7.49
N LYS A 86 0.00 9.20 -8.46
CA LYS A 86 -0.51 10.57 -8.48
C LYS A 86 -1.96 10.57 -8.03
N LEU A 87 -2.25 11.22 -6.91
CA LEU A 87 -3.63 11.47 -6.49
C LEU A 87 -4.26 12.48 -7.44
N VAL A 88 -5.38 12.10 -8.04
CA VAL A 88 -6.10 12.92 -9.05
C VAL A 88 -7.30 13.60 -8.45
N SER A 89 -8.10 12.87 -7.68
CA SER A 89 -9.29 13.41 -7.02
C SER A 89 -9.67 12.58 -5.80
N THR A 90 -10.44 13.20 -4.92
CA THR A 90 -11.11 12.56 -3.79
C THR A 90 -12.60 12.80 -3.91
N SER A 91 -13.43 11.83 -3.50
CA SER A 91 -14.85 12.02 -3.36
C SER A 91 -15.20 12.80 -2.08
N GLU A 92 -16.43 13.23 -2.01
CA GLU A 92 -16.99 13.70 -0.75
C GLU A 92 -16.99 12.58 0.29
N PHE A 93 -16.88 12.99 1.52
CA PHE A 93 -16.91 12.20 2.70
C PHE A 93 -18.30 11.65 3.01
N VAL A 94 -18.42 10.34 3.23
CA VAL A 94 -19.68 9.70 3.58
C VAL A 94 -19.53 9.01 4.95
N PRO A 95 -20.12 9.57 6.04
CA PRO A 95 -20.19 8.87 7.31
C PRO A 95 -21.14 7.68 7.17
N LYS A 96 -20.74 6.51 7.65
CA LYS A 96 -21.58 5.31 7.54
C LYS A 96 -22.10 4.77 8.86
N ASP A 97 -21.32 4.80 9.90
CA ASP A 97 -21.72 4.29 11.21
C ASP A 97 -21.10 5.17 12.31
N SER A 98 -21.87 5.48 13.35
CA SER A 98 -21.37 6.17 14.54
C SER A 98 -21.79 5.38 15.78
N ASP A 99 -20.84 5.07 16.62
CA ASP A 99 -21.05 4.40 17.91
C ASP A 99 -20.59 5.34 19.05
N GLY A 100 -21.31 6.44 19.21
CA GLY A 100 -21.11 7.45 20.26
C GLY A 100 -19.78 8.18 20.23
N GLU A 101 -18.67 7.48 20.43
CA GLU A 101 -17.30 8.04 20.52
C GLU A 101 -16.55 8.01 19.19
N TYR A 102 -16.95 7.14 18.25
CA TYR A 102 -16.25 6.95 16.99
C TYR A 102 -17.17 6.98 15.78
N THR A 103 -16.69 7.51 14.68
CA THR A 103 -17.40 7.53 13.40
C THR A 103 -16.56 6.86 12.33
N LEU A 104 -17.12 5.84 11.69
CA LEU A 104 -16.49 5.19 10.55
C LEU A 104 -16.83 5.95 9.26
N ASN A 105 -15.81 6.43 8.61
CA ASN A 105 -15.89 7.33 7.48
C ASN A 105 -15.22 6.74 6.25
N TYR A 106 -15.80 6.97 5.05
CA TYR A 106 -15.25 6.48 3.78
C TYR A 106 -14.99 7.63 2.80
N ILE A 107 -13.87 7.53 2.11
CA ILE A 107 -13.50 8.42 1.01
C ILE A 107 -13.05 7.56 -0.16
N VAL A 108 -13.50 7.90 -1.35
CA VAL A 108 -13.00 7.30 -2.59
C VAL A 108 -11.87 8.18 -3.12
N PHE A 109 -10.73 7.56 -3.35
CA PHE A 109 -9.55 8.19 -3.93
C PHE A 109 -9.36 7.69 -5.36
N ARG A 110 -9.09 8.61 -6.28
CA ARG A 110 -8.69 8.28 -7.65
C ARG A 110 -7.21 8.57 -7.83
N PHE A 111 -6.48 7.54 -8.25
CA PHE A 111 -5.06 7.62 -8.54
C PHE A 111 -4.75 7.35 -10.01
N GLU A 112 -3.67 7.95 -10.49
CA GLU A 112 -3.05 7.66 -11.78
C GLU A 112 -1.68 7.01 -11.54
N GLY A 113 -1.39 5.89 -12.22
CA GLY A 113 -0.12 5.20 -12.11
C GLY A 113 -0.13 3.84 -12.79
N ASN A 114 0.80 2.99 -12.41
CA ASN A 114 0.88 1.61 -12.85
C ASN A 114 0.63 0.63 -11.70
N MET A 115 0.46 -0.64 -12.02
CA MET A 115 0.13 -1.70 -11.05
C MET A 115 1.20 -1.84 -9.95
N LYS A 116 2.51 -1.69 -10.28
CA LYS A 116 3.59 -1.76 -9.30
C LYS A 116 3.46 -0.65 -8.26
N MET A 117 3.21 0.59 -8.70
CA MET A 117 2.97 1.74 -7.81
C MET A 117 1.75 1.51 -6.93
N PHE A 118 0.69 0.93 -7.49
CA PHE A 118 -0.52 0.64 -6.75
C PHE A 118 -0.31 -0.44 -5.68
N TYR A 119 0.42 -1.52 -5.96
CA TYR A 119 0.79 -2.51 -4.96
C TYR A 119 1.66 -1.92 -3.85
N ASN A 120 2.61 -1.05 -4.19
CA ASN A 120 3.42 -0.34 -3.21
C ASN A 120 2.56 0.54 -2.29
N PHE A 121 1.57 1.23 -2.86
CA PHE A 121 0.60 2.02 -2.10
C PHE A 121 -0.20 1.15 -1.12
N LEU A 122 -0.75 0.02 -1.59
CA LEU A 122 -1.49 -0.90 -0.73
C LEU A 122 -0.60 -1.44 0.40
N TYR A 123 0.64 -1.81 0.08
CA TYR A 123 1.59 -2.26 1.10
C TYR A 123 1.81 -1.20 2.19
N LEU A 124 2.05 0.04 1.80
CA LEU A 124 2.27 1.14 2.76
C LEU A 124 1.02 1.43 3.61
N ILE A 125 -0.15 1.43 2.99
CA ILE A 125 -1.40 1.75 3.69
C ILE A 125 -1.79 0.66 4.70
N PHE A 126 -1.60 -0.62 4.36
CA PHE A 126 -1.91 -1.74 5.26
C PHE A 126 -0.90 -1.89 6.40
N ASN A 127 0.30 -1.31 6.26
CA ASN A 127 1.29 -1.23 7.33
C ASN A 127 1.26 0.11 8.09
N ALA A 128 0.36 1.02 7.74
CA ALA A 128 0.16 2.24 8.52
C ALA A 128 -0.41 1.91 9.90
N ASN A 129 0.04 2.66 10.92
CA ASN A 129 -0.40 2.41 12.32
C ASN A 129 -1.78 3.01 12.64
N TYR A 130 -2.62 3.18 11.64
CA TYR A 130 -3.98 3.67 11.78
C TYR A 130 -4.99 2.59 11.45
N TYR A 131 -6.18 2.69 12.04
CA TYR A 131 -7.26 1.82 11.67
C TYR A 131 -7.78 2.21 10.29
N ILE A 132 -7.54 1.34 9.31
CA ILE A 132 -8.07 1.44 7.96
C ILE A 132 -9.05 0.29 7.77
N ASP A 133 -10.31 0.60 7.55
CA ASP A 133 -11.31 -0.43 7.26
C ASP A 133 -11.16 -0.93 5.83
N THR A 134 -10.80 -2.20 5.72
CA THR A 134 -10.64 -2.91 4.45
C THR A 134 -11.86 -3.75 4.07
N SER A 135 -12.83 -3.89 4.97
CA SER A 135 -13.98 -4.78 4.78
C SER A 135 -14.89 -4.33 3.62
N ARG A 136 -14.90 -3.04 3.33
CA ARG A 136 -15.71 -2.42 2.27
C ARG A 136 -14.83 -1.71 1.23
N THR A 137 -13.57 -2.09 1.15
CA THR A 137 -12.65 -1.55 0.15
C THR A 137 -13.03 -2.07 -1.23
N GLU A 138 -13.51 -1.20 -2.09
CA GLU A 138 -13.73 -1.49 -3.50
C GLU A 138 -12.56 -0.92 -4.30
N ILE A 139 -11.98 -1.75 -5.15
CA ILE A 139 -10.93 -1.35 -6.08
C ILE A 139 -11.47 -1.47 -7.49
N ARG A 140 -11.49 -0.35 -8.21
CA ARG A 140 -11.85 -0.32 -9.63
C ARG A 140 -10.63 0.12 -10.43
N MET A 141 -10.35 -0.59 -11.51
CA MET A 141 -9.22 -0.30 -12.39
C MET A 141 -9.73 -0.03 -13.80
N ASP A 142 -9.29 1.09 -14.36
CA ASP A 142 -9.55 1.46 -15.75
C ASP A 142 -8.25 1.99 -16.38
N GLY A 143 -7.54 1.09 -17.08
CA GLY A 143 -6.24 1.39 -17.67
C GLY A 143 -5.21 1.79 -16.64
N ARG A 144 -4.84 3.07 -16.60
CA ARG A 144 -3.88 3.65 -15.64
C ARG A 144 -4.55 4.26 -14.40
N TRP A 145 -5.86 4.20 -14.30
CA TRP A 145 -6.64 4.78 -13.21
C TRP A 145 -7.01 3.71 -12.19
N PHE A 146 -6.92 4.09 -10.92
CA PHE A 146 -7.30 3.24 -9.78
C PHE A 146 -8.22 4.04 -8.89
N ASP A 147 -9.45 3.58 -8.73
CA ASP A 147 -10.39 4.09 -7.72
C ASP A 147 -10.38 3.14 -6.54
N ILE A 148 -10.12 3.65 -5.34
CA ILE A 148 -10.13 2.86 -4.11
C ILE A 148 -10.97 3.57 -3.05
N SER A 149 -11.91 2.84 -2.45
CA SER A 149 -12.68 3.30 -1.30
C SER A 149 -11.96 2.88 -0.03
N LEU A 150 -11.56 3.84 0.81
CA LEU A 150 -10.90 3.59 2.08
C LEU A 150 -11.75 4.10 3.23
N GLY A 151 -11.96 3.23 4.22
CA GLY A 151 -12.60 3.56 5.47
C GLY A 151 -11.57 3.87 6.55
N TYR A 152 -11.89 4.81 7.45
CA TYR A 152 -11.09 5.11 8.61
C TYR A 152 -11.96 5.46 9.82
N LEU A 153 -11.45 5.16 11.01
CA LEU A 153 -12.11 5.47 12.26
C LEU A 153 -11.71 6.88 12.71
N LYS A 154 -12.71 7.74 12.90
CA LYS A 154 -12.54 9.10 13.39
C LYS A 154 -13.04 9.18 14.83
N GLY A 155 -12.24 9.74 15.73
CA GLY A 155 -12.65 10.10 17.08
C GLY A 155 -13.61 11.30 17.08
N GLY A 156 -14.54 11.29 18.04
CA GLY A 156 -15.51 12.36 18.26
C GLY A 156 -14.89 13.63 18.84
#